data_1f2f40569cb1da2ccbb71e3ce232d3d1
#
_entry.id   1f2f40569cb1da2ccbb71e3ce232d3d1
#
_cell.length_a   1.000
_cell.length_b   1.000
_cell.length_c   1.000
_cell.angle_alpha   90.00
_cell.angle_beta   90.00
_cell.angle_gamma   90.00
#
_symmetry.space_group_name_H-M   'P 1'
#
loop_
_entity.id
_entity.type
_entity.pdbx_description
1 polymer ?
#
loop_
_entity_poly.entity_id
_entity_poly.type
_entity_poly.pdbx_seq_one_letter_code
_entity_poly.pdbx_strand_id
1 'polypeptide(L)'
;MEYWYDPNHTGCLRIVDTKKQIIYGSDPTEKYWVVTYTHKNKSTLLVDFRNKKTHHGKKDLVTKYEDRNMTLHWEDGNKWRRMKNNPFLLMNTYLNK
;
A
#
# COMPACT_ATOMS: atom_id res chain seq x y z
N MET A 1 -7.47 -0.10 -9.32
CA MET A 1 -6.36 0.25 -8.41
C MET A 1 -6.85 0.96 -7.18
N GLU A 2 -6.20 0.72 -6.05
CA GLU A 2 -6.49 1.39 -4.80
C GLU A 2 -5.31 2.27 -4.42
N TYR A 3 -5.61 3.47 -3.93
CA TYR A 3 -4.60 4.44 -3.50
C TYR A 3 -4.73 4.63 -2.00
N TRP A 4 -3.60 4.55 -1.29
CA TRP A 4 -3.57 4.52 0.17
C TRP A 4 -2.66 5.59 0.73
N TYR A 5 -3.02 6.10 1.91
CA TYR A 5 -2.23 7.02 2.71
C TYR A 5 -1.60 6.27 3.88
N ASP A 6 -0.29 6.36 3.99
CA ASP A 6 0.48 5.76 5.08
C ASP A 6 0.95 6.86 6.03
N PRO A 7 0.39 6.96 7.25
CA PRO A 7 0.75 8.05 8.17
C PRO A 7 2.20 7.99 8.66
N ASN A 8 2.83 6.81 8.61
CA ASN A 8 4.23 6.65 9.01
C ASN A 8 5.20 7.02 7.89
N HIS A 9 4.72 7.20 6.66
CA HIS A 9 5.52 7.53 5.49
C HIS A 9 4.76 8.55 4.64
N THR A 10 4.47 9.71 5.23
CA THR A 10 3.72 10.78 4.54
C THR A 10 4.42 11.20 3.27
N GLY A 11 3.64 11.36 2.20
CA GLY A 11 4.18 11.72 0.89
C GLY A 11 4.75 10.55 0.09
N CYS A 12 4.84 9.36 0.68
CA CYS A 12 5.31 8.16 -0.01
C CYS A 12 4.15 7.44 -0.69
N LEU A 13 4.47 6.79 -1.81
CA LEU A 13 3.50 6.11 -2.64
C LEU A 13 3.04 4.81 -2.00
N ARG A 14 1.71 4.56 -2.03
CA ARG A 14 1.12 3.27 -1.63
C ARG A 14 -0.03 2.97 -2.57
N ILE A 15 0.17 2.05 -3.52
CA ILE A 15 -0.84 1.69 -4.53
C ILE A 15 -1.01 0.18 -4.53
N VAL A 16 -2.26 -0.27 -4.44
CA VAL A 16 -2.60 -1.69 -4.53
C VAL A 16 -3.30 -1.95 -5.87
N ASP A 17 -2.69 -2.81 -6.69
CA ASP A 17 -3.30 -3.30 -7.91
C ASP A 17 -3.98 -4.64 -7.59
N THR A 18 -5.30 -4.60 -7.44
CA THR A 18 -6.07 -5.77 -7.01
C THR A 18 -6.17 -6.85 -8.10
N LYS A 19 -6.02 -6.48 -9.36
CA LYS A 19 -6.05 -7.44 -10.46
C LYS A 19 -4.77 -8.25 -10.53
N LYS A 20 -3.63 -7.57 -10.42
CA LYS A 20 -2.31 -8.21 -10.48
C LYS A 20 -1.84 -8.74 -9.12
N GLN A 21 -2.52 -8.35 -8.04
CA GLN A 21 -2.13 -8.68 -6.66
C GLN A 21 -0.70 -8.21 -6.35
N ILE A 22 -0.48 -6.93 -6.62
CA ILE A 22 0.81 -6.26 -6.44
C ILE A 22 0.58 -4.98 -5.62
N ILE A 23 1.54 -4.66 -4.75
CA ILE A 23 1.58 -3.38 -4.06
C ILE A 23 2.83 -2.62 -4.51
N TYR A 24 2.63 -1.39 -4.96
CA TYR A 24 3.70 -0.47 -5.33
C TYR A 24 3.92 0.52 -4.19
N GLY A 25 5.17 0.81 -3.88
CA GLY A 25 5.49 1.78 -2.85
C GLY A 25 6.73 2.58 -3.16
N SER A 26 6.94 3.63 -2.37
CA SER A 26 8.17 4.40 -2.36
C SER A 26 8.50 4.79 -0.93
N ASP A 27 9.78 4.94 -0.63
CA ASP A 27 10.29 5.40 0.65
C ASP A 27 11.48 6.34 0.41
N PRO A 28 11.85 7.19 1.38
CA PRO A 28 13.01 8.06 1.19
C PRO A 28 14.31 7.32 0.92
N THR A 29 14.46 6.12 1.50
CA THR A 29 15.67 5.29 1.36
C THR A 29 15.56 4.28 0.24
N GLU A 30 14.36 4.00 -0.23
CA GLU A 30 14.11 3.05 -1.32
C GLU A 30 13.07 3.67 -2.25
N LYS A 31 13.57 4.21 -3.36
CA LYS A 31 12.79 5.09 -4.25
C LYS A 31 11.54 4.42 -4.80
N TYR A 32 11.64 3.18 -5.21
CA TYR A 32 10.50 2.37 -5.67
C TYR A 32 10.67 0.94 -5.22
N TRP A 33 9.59 0.35 -4.77
CA TRP A 33 9.55 -1.07 -4.47
C TRP A 33 8.22 -1.66 -4.92
N VAL A 34 8.24 -2.95 -5.25
CA VAL A 34 7.07 -3.71 -5.68
C VAL A 34 7.05 -5.01 -4.89
N VAL A 35 5.93 -5.32 -4.30
CA VAL A 35 5.72 -6.57 -3.56
C VAL A 35 4.45 -7.24 -4.06
N THR A 36 4.38 -8.56 -3.88
CA THR A 36 3.21 -9.35 -4.26
C THR A 36 2.43 -9.74 -3.01
N TYR A 37 1.16 -10.08 -3.20
CA TYR A 37 0.35 -10.59 -2.09
C TYR A 37 -0.59 -11.69 -2.56
N THR A 38 -1.05 -12.50 -1.61
CA THR A 38 -2.11 -13.48 -1.81
C THR A 38 -3.21 -13.24 -0.78
N HIS A 39 -4.39 -13.79 -1.02
CA HIS A 39 -5.49 -13.72 -0.07
C HIS A 39 -5.46 -14.91 0.88
N LYS A 40 -5.47 -14.65 2.19
CA LYS A 40 -5.76 -15.67 3.17
C LYS A 40 -7.27 -15.91 3.26
N ASN A 41 -8.04 -14.83 3.16
CA ASN A 41 -9.49 -14.82 3.03
C ASN A 41 -9.91 -13.51 2.39
N LYS A 42 -11.22 -13.23 2.30
CA LYS A 42 -11.74 -12.03 1.64
C LYS A 42 -11.16 -10.72 2.16
N SER A 43 -10.90 -10.62 3.45
CA SER A 43 -10.46 -9.38 4.09
C SER A 43 -9.00 -9.39 4.51
N THR A 44 -8.29 -10.51 4.38
CA THR A 44 -6.92 -10.64 4.88
C THR A 44 -5.97 -10.97 3.76
N LEU A 45 -4.91 -10.18 3.64
CA LEU A 45 -3.85 -10.35 2.65
C LEU A 45 -2.58 -10.85 3.34
N LEU A 46 -1.85 -11.70 2.63
CA LEU A 46 -0.50 -12.12 2.99
C LEU A 46 0.46 -11.46 2.02
N VAL A 47 1.26 -10.53 2.49
CA VAL A 47 2.12 -9.70 1.65
C VAL A 47 3.57 -10.15 1.76
N ASP A 48 4.21 -10.36 0.62
CA ASP A 48 5.58 -10.86 0.55
C ASP A 48 6.55 -9.69 0.33
N PHE A 49 7.24 -9.30 1.40
CA PHE A 49 8.21 -8.21 1.39
C PHE A 49 9.66 -8.67 1.19
N ARG A 50 9.89 -9.93 0.79
CA ARG A 50 11.27 -10.43 0.65
C ARG A 50 12.13 -9.62 -0.32
N ASN A 51 11.51 -9.00 -1.32
CA ASN A 51 12.22 -8.15 -2.28
C ASN A 51 12.39 -6.70 -1.82
N LYS A 52 11.81 -6.34 -0.68
CA LYS A 52 11.93 -4.99 -0.11
C LYS A 52 13.02 -4.99 0.95
N LYS A 53 14.13 -4.30 0.69
CA LYS A 53 15.32 -4.30 1.55
C LYS A 53 15.05 -3.82 2.97
N THR A 54 14.16 -2.84 3.14
CA THR A 54 13.90 -2.19 4.43
C THR A 54 12.95 -2.96 5.33
N HIS A 55 12.33 -4.04 4.85
CA HIS A 55 11.38 -4.84 5.63
C HIS A 55 11.94 -6.21 6.04
N HIS A 56 13.26 -6.33 6.04
CA HIS A 56 13.99 -7.54 6.46
C HIS A 56 13.59 -8.80 5.70
N GLY A 57 13.07 -8.65 4.50
CA GLY A 57 12.70 -9.78 3.66
C GLY A 57 11.60 -10.67 4.23
N LYS A 58 10.72 -10.14 5.06
CA LYS A 58 9.64 -10.93 5.67
C LYS A 58 8.64 -11.38 4.62
N LYS A 59 8.37 -12.69 4.58
CA LYS A 59 7.30 -13.29 3.80
C LYS A 59 6.02 -13.31 4.62
N ASP A 60 4.87 -13.17 3.94
CA ASP A 60 3.53 -13.33 4.53
C ASP A 60 3.27 -12.36 5.70
N LEU A 61 3.67 -11.10 5.54
CA LEU A 61 3.24 -10.04 6.45
C LEU A 61 1.73 -9.87 6.30
N VAL A 62 1.01 -9.98 7.42
CA VAL A 62 -0.45 -9.95 7.40
C VAL A 62 -0.96 -8.51 7.40
N THR A 63 -1.88 -8.21 6.50
CA THR A 63 -2.66 -6.97 6.55
C THR A 63 -4.14 -7.29 6.32
N LYS A 64 -5.00 -6.54 6.97
CA LYS A 64 -6.43 -6.79 6.95
C LYS A 64 -7.21 -5.54 6.57
N TYR A 65 -8.15 -5.72 5.64
CA TYR A 65 -9.13 -4.68 5.33
C TYR A 65 -10.10 -4.52 6.50
N GLU A 66 -10.30 -3.29 6.95
CA GLU A 66 -11.24 -2.93 8.00
C GLU A 66 -12.05 -1.71 7.55
N ASP A 67 -13.09 -1.35 8.31
CA ASP A 67 -13.91 -0.17 8.09
C ASP A 67 -14.44 -0.09 6.65
N ARG A 68 -15.11 -1.15 6.19
CA ARG A 68 -15.67 -1.24 4.83
C ARG A 68 -14.60 -1.04 3.75
N ASN A 69 -13.43 -1.66 3.96
CA ASN A 69 -12.28 -1.58 3.06
C ASN A 69 -11.67 -0.17 2.95
N MET A 70 -11.89 0.67 3.96
CA MET A 70 -11.30 2.02 4.00
C MET A 70 -10.00 2.08 4.79
N THR A 71 -9.63 1.00 5.48
CA THR A 71 -8.41 0.90 6.27
C THR A 71 -7.72 -0.43 5.97
N LEU A 72 -6.39 -0.41 5.84
CA LEU A 72 -5.54 -1.59 5.87
C LEU A 72 -4.78 -1.59 7.19
N HIS A 73 -5.08 -2.56 8.04
CA HIS A 73 -4.44 -2.71 9.34
C HIS A 73 -3.34 -3.77 9.23
N TRP A 74 -2.10 -3.35 9.34
CA TRP A 74 -0.92 -4.20 9.25
C TRP A 74 -0.59 -4.84 10.60
N GLU A 75 -0.05 -6.07 10.58
CA GLU A 75 0.27 -6.80 11.82
C GLU A 75 1.33 -6.12 12.69
N ASP A 76 2.14 -5.22 12.11
CA ASP A 76 3.11 -4.42 12.84
C ASP A 76 2.49 -3.20 13.56
N GLY A 77 1.17 -3.04 13.46
CA GLY A 77 0.43 -1.95 14.09
C GLY A 77 0.19 -0.76 13.19
N ASN A 78 0.80 -0.69 12.02
CA ASN A 78 0.57 0.41 11.08
C ASN A 78 -0.81 0.31 10.46
N LYS A 79 -1.40 1.45 10.11
CA LYS A 79 -2.70 1.53 9.44
C LYS A 79 -2.59 2.47 8.25
N TRP A 80 -2.97 1.96 7.08
CA TRP A 80 -3.10 2.79 5.89
C TRP A 80 -4.57 3.19 5.73
N ARG A 81 -4.81 4.41 5.27
CA ARG A 81 -6.17 4.91 4.99
C ARG A 81 -6.38 5.00 3.49
N ARG A 82 -7.53 4.57 3.03
CA ARG A 82 -7.86 4.61 1.61
C ARG A 82 -8.13 6.05 1.17
N MET A 83 -7.54 6.42 0.03
CA MET A 83 -7.79 7.69 -0.61
C MET A 83 -8.93 7.52 -1.63
N LYS A 84 -9.88 8.44 -1.62
CA LYS A 84 -11.04 8.37 -2.52
C LYS A 84 -10.67 8.59 -3.97
N ASN A 85 -9.68 9.43 -4.23
CA ASN A 85 -9.27 9.83 -5.58
C ASN A 85 -7.79 9.53 -5.78
N ASN A 86 -7.44 9.27 -7.05
CA ASN A 86 -6.04 9.13 -7.43
C ASN A 86 -5.32 10.46 -7.16
N PRO A 87 -4.30 10.49 -6.27
CA PRO A 87 -3.59 11.71 -5.94
C PRO A 87 -2.88 12.35 -7.14
N PHE A 88 -2.50 11.55 -8.14
CA PHE A 88 -1.86 12.06 -9.36
C PHE A 88 -2.84 12.86 -10.22
N LEU A 89 -4.11 12.46 -10.27
CA LEU A 89 -5.14 13.22 -10.97
C LEU A 89 -5.38 14.57 -10.31
N LEU A 90 -5.38 14.61 -8.97
CA LEU A 90 -5.50 15.87 -8.24
C LEU A 90 -4.32 16.80 -8.50
N MET A 91 -3.10 16.27 -8.52
CA MET A 91 -1.91 17.05 -8.86
C MET A 91 -1.98 17.61 -10.28
N ASN A 92 -2.36 16.78 -11.25
CA ASN A 92 -2.51 17.22 -12.64
C ASN A 92 -3.55 18.35 -12.78
N THR A 93 -4.65 18.25 -12.05
CA THR A 93 -5.67 19.31 -12.04
C THR A 93 -5.10 20.61 -11.49
N TYR A 94 -4.29 20.53 -10.45
CA TYR A 94 -3.62 21.69 -9.87
C TYR A 94 -2.60 22.32 -10.81
N LEU A 95 -1.80 21.51 -11.47
CA LEU A 95 -0.71 21.96 -12.33
C LEU A 95 -1.22 22.55 -13.65
N ASN A 96 -2.41 22.17 -14.10
CA ASN A 96 -2.99 22.60 -15.37
C ASN A 96 -3.97 23.78 -15.24
N LYS A 97 -4.02 24.41 -14.08
CA LYS A 97 -4.84 25.61 -13.87
C LYS A 97 -4.14 26.87 -14.36
#